data_056f2656c34ea343cf7974eaa82f420e
#
_entry.id   056f2656c34ea343cf7974eaa82f420e
#
_cell.length_a   1.000
_cell.length_b   1.000
_cell.length_c   1.000
_cell.angle_alpha   90.00
_cell.angle_beta   90.00
_cell.angle_gamma   90.00
#
_symmetry.space_group_name_H-M   'P 1'
#
loop_
_entity.id
_entity.type
_entity.pdbx_description
1 polymer ?
#
loop_
_entity_poly.entity_id
_entity_poly.type
_entity_poly.pdbx_seq_one_letter_code
_entity_poly.pdbx_strand_id
1 'polypeptide(L)'
;MGKNQLEVIKAKLVSPETNEKLKVLPKWIKKDVLIAAFWNALFKNPQLQQCTPESLLNALLKCAEWGLLPGGDNVYLIPRHNNKKPGRPLECNAQRGYQGLIELIYRVTGAEVEAHVVYENDKFDYQLGTDAYVHHKPAPKNPGKPYLAYAVWRKDDKESFDIIRME
;
A
#
# COMPACT_ATOMS: atom_id res chain seq x y z
N MET A 1 -9.44 15.54 23.89
CA MET A 1 -8.23 14.74 23.64
C MET A 1 -7.08 15.67 23.30
N GLY A 2 -6.01 15.55 24.04
CA GLY A 2 -5.19 16.69 24.28
C GLY A 2 -4.04 16.91 23.33
N LYS A 3 -3.63 18.14 23.23
CA LYS A 3 -2.34 18.66 22.74
C LYS A 3 -1.16 17.75 23.15
N ASN A 4 -1.28 17.07 24.29
CA ASN A 4 -0.26 16.21 24.89
C ASN A 4 0.09 14.96 24.04
N GLN A 5 -0.87 14.31 23.37
CA GLN A 5 -0.59 13.07 22.61
C GLN A 5 0.15 13.35 21.29
N LEU A 6 -0.25 14.42 20.59
CA LEU A 6 0.46 14.86 19.38
C LEU A 6 1.89 15.34 19.69
N GLU A 7 2.10 15.97 20.85
CA GLU A 7 3.43 16.36 21.30
C GLU A 7 4.30 15.14 21.61
N VAL A 8 3.74 14.11 22.24
CA VAL A 8 4.44 12.83 22.50
C VAL A 8 4.83 12.15 21.18
N ILE A 9 3.91 12.13 20.21
CA ILE A 9 4.20 11.58 18.88
C ILE A 9 5.32 12.39 18.21
N LYS A 10 5.25 13.73 18.24
CA LYS A 10 6.30 14.59 17.69
C LYS A 10 7.66 14.31 18.32
N ALA A 11 7.72 14.30 19.65
CA ALA A 11 8.95 14.02 20.37
C ALA A 11 9.55 12.67 20.00
N LYS A 12 8.73 11.61 19.89
CA LYS A 12 9.20 10.28 19.46
C LYS A 12 9.70 10.28 18.02
N LEU A 13 9.02 10.95 17.09
CA LEU A 13 9.41 10.98 15.68
C LEU A 13 10.75 11.67 15.41
N VAL A 14 11.12 12.65 16.23
CA VAL A 14 12.40 13.38 16.12
C VAL A 14 13.48 12.86 17.08
N SER A 15 13.17 11.82 17.85
CA SER A 15 14.12 11.26 18.82
C SER A 15 15.36 10.66 18.12
N PRO A 16 16.54 10.67 18.79
CA PRO A 16 17.74 10.02 18.27
C PRO A 16 17.51 8.54 17.96
N GLU A 17 16.74 7.83 18.77
CA GLU A 17 16.40 6.42 18.57
C GLU A 17 15.62 6.20 17.25
N THR A 18 14.63 7.04 16.99
CA THR A 18 13.86 6.98 15.73
C THR A 18 14.75 7.34 14.54
N ASN A 19 15.64 8.31 14.68
CA ASN A 19 16.57 8.68 13.65
C ASN A 19 17.52 7.53 13.28
N GLU A 20 18.01 6.76 14.26
CA GLU A 20 18.82 5.56 14.02
C GLU A 20 18.00 4.49 13.28
N LYS A 21 16.78 4.24 13.70
CA LYS A 21 15.89 3.28 13.04
C LYS A 21 15.53 3.69 11.59
N LEU A 22 15.47 4.99 11.31
CA LEU A 22 15.21 5.49 9.96
C LEU A 22 16.44 5.45 9.03
N LYS A 23 17.59 5.00 9.48
CA LYS A 23 18.76 4.74 8.60
C LYS A 23 18.53 3.62 7.59
N VAL A 24 17.52 2.79 7.78
CA VAL A 24 17.09 1.76 6.81
C VAL A 24 16.38 2.35 5.59
N LEU A 25 16.08 3.65 5.60
CA LEU A 25 15.44 4.33 4.47
C LEU A 25 16.25 4.15 3.18
N PRO A 26 15.59 3.72 2.11
CA PRO A 26 16.22 3.67 0.80
C PRO A 26 16.64 5.08 0.33
N LYS A 27 17.69 5.16 -0.47
CA LYS A 27 18.24 6.44 -0.96
C LYS A 27 17.27 7.32 -1.75
N TRP A 28 16.22 6.73 -2.33
CA TRP A 28 15.21 7.46 -3.11
C TRP A 28 14.14 8.16 -2.27
N ILE A 29 14.05 7.90 -0.95
CA ILE A 29 13.16 8.63 -0.05
C ILE A 29 13.97 9.46 0.95
N LYS A 30 13.74 10.76 0.94
CA LYS A 30 14.27 11.64 1.98
C LYS A 30 13.44 11.48 3.26
N LYS A 31 14.12 11.41 4.41
CA LYS A 31 13.49 11.29 5.73
C LYS A 31 12.42 12.36 5.97
N ASP A 32 12.71 13.61 5.63
CA ASP A 32 11.78 14.71 5.85
C ASP A 32 10.50 14.57 5.02
N VAL A 33 10.61 14.04 3.79
CA VAL A 33 9.45 13.74 2.93
C VAL A 33 8.58 12.63 3.54
N LEU A 34 9.20 11.56 4.06
CA LEU A 34 8.48 10.48 4.74
C LEU A 34 7.74 11.01 5.98
N ILE A 35 8.42 11.79 6.82
CA ILE A 35 7.83 12.37 8.03
C ILE A 35 6.68 13.33 7.67
N ALA A 36 6.86 14.18 6.67
CA ALA A 36 5.81 15.09 6.21
C ALA A 36 4.59 14.34 5.66
N ALA A 37 4.79 13.29 4.85
CA ALA A 37 3.71 12.44 4.35
C ALA A 37 2.96 11.74 5.49
N PHE A 38 3.69 11.25 6.50
CA PHE A 38 3.09 10.63 7.68
C PHE A 38 2.24 11.61 8.49
N TRP A 39 2.73 12.84 8.72
CA TRP A 39 1.95 13.90 9.36
C TRP A 39 0.70 14.25 8.59
N ASN A 40 0.80 14.40 7.28
CA ASN A 40 -0.36 14.67 6.42
C ASN A 40 -1.42 13.56 6.55
N ALA A 41 -1.01 12.30 6.61
CA ALA A 41 -1.92 11.19 6.82
C ALA A 41 -2.61 11.24 8.19
N LEU A 42 -1.88 11.58 9.26
CA LEU A 42 -2.43 11.75 10.61
C LEU A 42 -3.45 12.90 10.67
N PHE A 43 -3.19 14.02 9.98
CA PHE A 43 -4.12 15.14 9.97
C PHE A 43 -5.38 14.86 9.14
N LYS A 44 -5.26 14.11 8.05
CA LYS A 44 -6.41 13.71 7.21
C LYS A 44 -7.34 12.72 7.90
N ASN A 45 -6.83 11.91 8.83
CA ASN A 45 -7.62 10.92 9.55
C ASN A 45 -7.52 11.10 11.08
N PRO A 46 -8.50 11.77 11.73
CA PRO A 46 -8.49 12.01 13.18
C PRO A 46 -8.46 10.72 14.02
N GLN A 47 -8.93 9.59 13.51
CA GLN A 47 -8.85 8.31 14.24
C GLN A 47 -7.39 7.84 14.41
N LEU A 48 -6.52 8.14 13.46
CA LEU A 48 -5.09 7.83 13.60
C LEU A 48 -4.45 8.57 14.77
N GLN A 49 -4.92 9.78 15.07
CA GLN A 49 -4.42 10.56 16.20
C GLN A 49 -4.79 9.95 17.57
N GLN A 50 -5.73 8.99 17.58
CA GLN A 50 -6.15 8.26 18.79
C GLN A 50 -5.38 6.94 18.95
N CYS A 51 -4.59 6.54 17.96
CA CYS A 51 -3.75 5.36 18.05
C CYS A 51 -2.61 5.55 19.04
N THR A 52 -2.13 4.44 19.60
CA THR A 52 -0.98 4.49 20.52
C THR A 52 0.26 5.03 19.81
N PRO A 53 1.09 5.86 20.48
CA PRO A 53 2.31 6.41 19.90
C PRO A 53 3.27 5.33 19.37
N GLU A 54 3.34 4.19 20.06
CA GLU A 54 4.16 3.04 19.67
C GLU A 54 3.70 2.44 18.33
N SER A 55 2.39 2.28 18.15
CA SER A 55 1.85 1.73 16.91
C SER A 55 2.04 2.69 15.73
N LEU A 56 1.96 3.98 15.96
CA LEU A 56 2.24 5.01 14.95
C LEU A 56 3.71 5.00 14.53
N LEU A 57 4.62 4.89 15.50
CA LEU A 57 6.04 4.77 15.22
C LEU A 57 6.34 3.50 14.41
N ASN A 58 5.76 2.36 14.81
CA ASN A 58 5.93 1.10 14.08
C ASN A 58 5.38 1.19 12.65
N ALA A 59 4.26 1.87 12.44
CA ALA A 59 3.70 2.09 11.12
C ALA A 59 4.63 2.96 10.24
N LEU A 60 5.22 4.03 10.81
CA LEU A 60 6.21 4.85 10.12
C LEU A 60 7.45 4.04 9.73
N LEU A 61 7.98 3.23 10.65
CA LEU A 61 9.16 2.39 10.39
C LEU A 61 8.90 1.34 9.30
N LYS A 62 7.70 0.76 9.25
CA LYS A 62 7.30 -0.12 8.15
C LYS A 62 7.27 0.61 6.80
N CYS A 63 6.75 1.84 6.75
CA CYS A 63 6.81 2.65 5.54
C CYS A 63 8.26 2.91 5.10
N ALA A 64 9.15 3.20 6.08
CA ALA A 64 10.57 3.37 5.82
C ALA A 64 11.22 2.11 5.27
N GLU A 65 10.97 0.95 5.89
CA GLU A 65 11.47 -0.37 5.47
C GLU A 65 11.02 -0.73 4.04
N TRP A 66 9.76 -0.48 3.71
CA TRP A 66 9.23 -0.72 2.36
C TRP A 66 9.70 0.33 1.34
N GLY A 67 10.19 1.47 1.79
CA GLY A 67 10.52 2.56 0.90
C GLY A 67 9.29 3.16 0.21
N LEU A 68 8.15 3.21 0.90
CA LEU A 68 6.87 3.71 0.40
C LEU A 68 6.35 4.84 1.28
N LEU A 69 5.74 5.85 0.65
CA LEU A 69 5.14 6.96 1.38
C LEU A 69 3.72 6.62 1.86
N PRO A 70 3.37 6.94 3.12
CA PRO A 70 2.02 6.76 3.63
C PRO A 70 1.07 7.87 3.15
N GLY A 71 -0.23 7.56 3.16
CA GLY A 71 -1.28 8.56 2.93
C GLY A 71 -1.70 8.72 1.48
N GLY A 72 -1.52 7.71 0.66
CA GLY A 72 -2.05 7.57 -0.69
C GLY A 72 -2.36 6.11 -0.95
N ASP A 73 -2.49 5.74 -2.22
CA ASP A 73 -2.78 4.37 -2.63
C ASP A 73 -1.59 3.40 -2.48
N ASN A 74 -0.40 3.92 -2.12
CA ASN A 74 0.80 3.12 -1.90
C ASN A 74 0.81 2.44 -0.53
N VAL A 75 0.48 3.19 0.53
CA VAL A 75 0.39 2.65 1.90
C VAL A 75 -0.79 3.28 2.64
N TYR A 76 -1.69 2.43 3.08
CA TYR A 76 -2.79 2.80 3.95
C TYR A 76 -2.37 2.70 5.42
N LEU A 77 -2.68 3.75 6.20
CA LEU A 77 -2.60 3.72 7.66
C LEU A 77 -3.99 3.47 8.20
N ILE A 78 -4.19 2.30 8.82
CA ILE A 78 -5.51 1.82 9.21
C ILE A 78 -5.58 1.74 10.75
N PRO A 79 -6.44 2.54 11.41
CA PRO A 79 -6.68 2.41 12.84
C PRO A 79 -7.53 1.17 13.11
N ARG A 80 -7.09 0.28 14.02
CA ARG A 80 -7.81 -0.92 14.44
C ARG A 80 -7.65 -1.17 15.92
N HIS A 81 -8.70 -1.62 16.59
CA HIS A 81 -8.61 -2.08 17.97
C HIS A 81 -7.83 -3.40 18.07
N ASN A 82 -6.86 -3.43 18.95
CA ASN A 82 -6.12 -4.65 19.25
C ASN A 82 -6.85 -5.45 20.33
N ASN A 83 -7.67 -6.42 19.91
CA ASN A 83 -8.48 -7.25 20.80
C ASN A 83 -7.64 -8.24 21.65
N LYS A 84 -6.36 -8.40 21.36
CA LYS A 84 -5.44 -9.28 22.10
C LYS A 84 -4.78 -8.57 23.28
N LYS A 85 -4.90 -7.24 23.37
CA LYS A 85 -4.32 -6.44 24.46
C LYS A 85 -5.38 -5.99 25.46
N PRO A 86 -5.04 -5.93 26.77
CA PRO A 86 -5.92 -5.35 27.78
C PRO A 86 -6.32 -3.92 27.39
N GLY A 87 -7.59 -3.56 27.65
CA GLY A 87 -8.10 -2.24 27.30
C GLY A 87 -8.35 -2.01 25.81
N ARG A 88 -8.07 -2.99 24.94
CA ARG A 88 -8.30 -2.96 23.50
C ARG A 88 -7.84 -1.65 22.85
N PRO A 89 -6.56 -1.26 23.00
CA PRO A 89 -6.08 0.01 22.51
C PRO A 89 -6.29 0.12 20.98
N LEU A 90 -6.52 1.35 20.51
CA LEU A 90 -6.53 1.65 19.08
C LEU A 90 -5.08 1.70 18.61
N GLU A 91 -4.75 0.89 17.61
CA GLU A 91 -3.41 0.79 17.03
C GLU A 91 -3.43 1.11 15.54
N CYS A 92 -2.38 1.76 15.07
CA CYS A 92 -2.17 2.04 13.66
C CYS A 92 -1.48 0.86 12.98
N ASN A 93 -2.11 0.32 11.93
CA ASN A 93 -1.53 -0.68 11.06
C ASN A 93 -1.18 -0.06 9.70
N ALA A 94 0.09 -0.16 9.29
CA ALA A 94 0.48 0.13 7.92
C ALA A 94 0.18 -1.08 7.03
N GLN A 95 -0.52 -0.86 5.93
CA GLN A 95 -0.84 -1.87 4.92
C GLN A 95 -0.47 -1.37 3.54
N ARG A 96 0.32 -2.15 2.80
CA ARG A 96 0.65 -1.82 1.41
C ARG A 96 -0.60 -1.90 0.54
N GLY A 97 -0.84 -0.86 -0.23
CA GLY A 97 -1.82 -0.87 -1.30
C GLY A 97 -1.29 -1.54 -2.56
N TYR A 98 -2.16 -1.89 -3.50
CA TYR A 98 -1.74 -2.50 -4.75
C TYR A 98 -0.82 -1.58 -5.57
N GLN A 99 -1.06 -0.27 -5.57
CA GLN A 99 -0.19 0.72 -6.22
C GLN A 99 1.23 0.71 -5.63
N GLY A 100 1.34 0.57 -4.30
CA GLY A 100 2.64 0.45 -3.64
C GLY A 100 3.38 -0.84 -4.05
N LEU A 101 2.66 -1.94 -4.27
CA LEU A 101 3.26 -3.17 -4.78
C LEU A 101 3.75 -3.01 -6.22
N ILE A 102 2.96 -2.39 -7.08
CA ILE A 102 3.34 -2.07 -8.48
C ILE A 102 4.60 -1.19 -8.48
N GLU A 103 4.62 -0.13 -7.66
CA GLU A 103 5.78 0.76 -7.54
C GLU A 103 7.05 0.02 -7.11
N LEU A 104 6.95 -0.91 -6.15
CA LEU A 104 8.09 -1.73 -5.73
C LEU A 104 8.57 -2.67 -6.83
N ILE A 105 7.67 -3.32 -7.57
CA ILE A 105 8.02 -4.16 -8.71
C ILE A 105 8.75 -3.32 -9.75
N TYR A 106 8.20 -2.19 -10.15
CA TYR A 106 8.82 -1.30 -11.13
C TYR A 106 10.24 -0.87 -10.71
N ARG A 107 10.41 -0.46 -9.44
CA ARG A 107 11.72 -0.02 -8.92
C ARG A 107 12.78 -1.10 -8.92
N VAL A 108 12.39 -2.34 -8.62
CA VAL A 108 13.34 -3.47 -8.51
C VAL A 108 13.63 -4.10 -9.87
N THR A 109 12.62 -4.21 -10.71
CA THR A 109 12.70 -4.99 -11.95
C THR A 109 12.69 -4.14 -13.21
N GLY A 110 12.17 -2.90 -13.15
CA GLY A 110 11.83 -2.09 -14.31
C GLY A 110 10.58 -2.58 -15.06
N ALA A 111 9.87 -3.60 -14.53
CA ALA A 111 8.67 -4.12 -15.17
C ALA A 111 7.46 -3.23 -14.89
N GLU A 112 6.66 -2.99 -15.92
CA GLU A 112 5.35 -2.39 -15.82
C GLU A 112 4.32 -3.46 -15.46
N VAL A 113 3.40 -3.14 -14.55
CA VAL A 113 2.34 -4.06 -14.10
C VAL A 113 1.00 -3.37 -14.23
N GLU A 114 0.08 -4.03 -14.91
CA GLU A 114 -1.32 -3.63 -15.03
C GLU A 114 -2.22 -4.74 -14.48
N ALA A 115 -3.26 -4.36 -13.73
CA ALA A 115 -4.25 -5.30 -13.22
C ALA A 115 -5.66 -4.86 -13.64
N HIS A 116 -6.45 -5.83 -14.05
CA HIS A 116 -7.79 -5.60 -14.57
C HIS A 116 -8.79 -6.58 -13.98
N VAL A 117 -10.04 -6.13 -13.86
CA VAL A 117 -11.18 -6.97 -13.51
C VAL A 117 -11.97 -7.25 -14.77
N VAL A 118 -12.38 -8.49 -14.97
CA VAL A 118 -13.20 -8.94 -16.09
C VAL A 118 -14.62 -9.17 -15.61
N TYR A 119 -15.57 -8.64 -16.34
CA TYR A 119 -16.99 -8.72 -16.05
C TYR A 119 -17.72 -9.63 -17.03
N GLU A 120 -18.90 -10.13 -16.63
CA GLU A 120 -19.70 -11.12 -17.39
C GLU A 120 -19.95 -10.74 -18.87
N ASN A 121 -20.12 -9.44 -19.15
CA ASN A 121 -20.43 -8.95 -20.49
C ASN A 121 -19.20 -8.46 -21.26
N ASP A 122 -18.02 -8.58 -20.69
CA ASP A 122 -16.77 -8.28 -21.39
C ASP A 122 -16.46 -9.38 -22.43
N LYS A 123 -15.82 -9.00 -23.52
CA LYS A 123 -15.19 -9.99 -24.39
C LYS A 123 -13.81 -10.31 -23.83
N PHE A 124 -13.67 -11.51 -23.29
CA PHE A 124 -12.43 -11.95 -22.67
C PHE A 124 -12.06 -13.34 -23.15
N ASP A 125 -10.83 -13.49 -23.59
CA ASP A 125 -10.24 -14.75 -24.02
C ASP A 125 -8.78 -14.80 -23.59
N TYR A 126 -8.30 -15.97 -23.22
CA TYR A 126 -6.92 -16.19 -22.81
C TYR A 126 -6.47 -17.61 -23.03
N GLN A 127 -5.17 -17.79 -23.22
CA GLN A 127 -4.52 -19.09 -23.29
C GLN A 127 -3.30 -19.10 -22.38
N LEU A 128 -3.14 -20.18 -21.63
CA LEU A 128 -1.95 -20.46 -20.83
C LEU A 128 -1.03 -21.42 -21.60
N GLY A 129 0.25 -21.44 -21.26
CA GLY A 129 1.24 -22.32 -21.86
C GLY A 129 2.25 -21.58 -22.72
N THR A 130 2.83 -22.28 -23.71
CA THR A 130 3.89 -21.74 -24.58
C THR A 130 3.43 -20.57 -25.45
N ASP A 131 2.17 -20.59 -25.89
CA ASP A 131 1.57 -19.55 -26.73
C ASP A 131 0.55 -18.75 -25.90
N ALA A 132 0.99 -18.32 -24.71
CA ALA A 132 0.15 -17.61 -23.76
C ALA A 132 -0.27 -16.24 -24.29
N TYR A 133 -1.56 -15.91 -24.16
CA TYR A 133 -2.10 -14.58 -24.48
C TYR A 133 -3.28 -14.21 -23.61
N VAL A 134 -3.55 -12.92 -23.49
CA VAL A 134 -4.77 -12.33 -22.90
C VAL A 134 -5.34 -11.32 -23.87
N HIS A 135 -6.60 -11.50 -24.22
CA HIS A 135 -7.38 -10.52 -24.98
C HIS A 135 -8.56 -10.06 -24.15
N HIS A 136 -8.60 -8.79 -23.81
CA HIS A 136 -9.69 -8.19 -23.03
C HIS A 136 -10.25 -6.97 -23.74
N LYS A 137 -11.56 -7.00 -23.99
CA LYS A 137 -12.32 -5.85 -24.49
C LYS A 137 -13.48 -5.60 -23.56
N PRO A 138 -13.39 -4.56 -22.67
CA PRO A 138 -14.45 -4.20 -21.76
C PRO A 138 -15.76 -3.88 -22.48
N ALA A 139 -16.88 -4.27 -21.88
CA ALA A 139 -18.21 -3.90 -22.35
C ALA A 139 -18.44 -2.40 -22.16
N PRO A 140 -18.88 -1.67 -23.17
CA PRO A 140 -19.06 -0.23 -23.09
C PRO A 140 -20.22 0.21 -22.16
N LYS A 141 -21.15 -0.71 -21.89
CA LYS A 141 -22.31 -0.51 -21.00
C LYS A 141 -22.69 -1.82 -20.33
N ASN A 142 -23.22 -1.72 -19.09
CA ASN A 142 -23.67 -2.87 -18.32
C ASN A 142 -22.65 -4.00 -18.24
N PRO A 143 -21.52 -3.79 -17.54
CA PRO A 143 -20.46 -4.80 -17.49
C PRO A 143 -20.90 -6.13 -16.86
N GLY A 144 -21.95 -6.14 -16.06
CA GLY A 144 -22.36 -7.32 -15.30
C GLY A 144 -21.59 -7.47 -13.99
N LYS A 145 -21.55 -8.70 -13.46
CA LYS A 145 -20.80 -9.00 -12.24
C LYS A 145 -19.33 -9.29 -12.57
N PRO A 146 -18.40 -8.95 -11.68
CA PRO A 146 -17.02 -9.37 -11.82
C PRO A 146 -16.92 -10.89 -11.60
N TYR A 147 -16.16 -11.61 -12.42
CA TYR A 147 -15.96 -13.06 -12.27
C TYR A 147 -14.49 -13.48 -12.33
N LEU A 148 -13.62 -12.59 -12.81
CA LEU A 148 -12.20 -12.86 -12.98
C LEU A 148 -11.39 -11.58 -12.80
N ALA A 149 -10.17 -11.70 -12.30
CA ALA A 149 -9.17 -10.65 -12.36
C ALA A 149 -7.89 -11.21 -12.98
N TYR A 150 -7.15 -10.37 -13.67
CA TYR A 150 -5.84 -10.75 -14.18
C TYR A 150 -4.85 -9.60 -14.02
N ALA A 151 -3.58 -9.94 -13.93
CA ALA A 151 -2.49 -8.99 -13.97
C ALA A 151 -1.53 -9.35 -15.09
N VAL A 152 -1.10 -8.33 -15.84
CA VAL A 152 -0.08 -8.46 -16.88
C VAL A 152 1.16 -7.70 -16.41
N TRP A 153 2.32 -8.29 -16.56
CA TRP A 153 3.57 -7.58 -16.39
C TRP A 153 4.38 -7.60 -17.70
N ARG A 154 5.01 -6.46 -17.98
CA ARG A 154 5.83 -6.25 -19.18
C ARG A 154 7.20 -5.73 -18.79
N LYS A 155 8.21 -6.32 -19.36
CA LYS A 155 9.59 -5.85 -19.25
C LYS A 155 10.36 -6.19 -20.53
N ASP A 156 10.95 -5.15 -21.14
CA ASP A 156 11.60 -5.28 -22.44
C ASP A 156 10.62 -5.94 -23.46
N ASP A 157 11.04 -6.98 -24.14
CA ASP A 157 10.21 -7.74 -25.11
C ASP A 157 9.46 -8.92 -24.46
N LYS A 158 9.43 -9.00 -23.13
CA LYS A 158 8.77 -10.09 -22.39
C LYS A 158 7.48 -9.61 -21.76
N GLU A 159 6.44 -10.39 -21.99
CA GLU A 159 5.14 -10.25 -21.34
C GLU A 159 4.76 -11.54 -20.64
N SER A 160 4.14 -11.46 -19.48
CA SER A 160 3.52 -12.60 -18.82
C SER A 160 2.32 -12.11 -18.01
N PHE A 161 1.42 -13.04 -17.65
CA PHE A 161 0.23 -12.71 -16.90
C PHE A 161 -0.18 -13.82 -15.95
N ASP A 162 -0.94 -13.43 -14.92
CA ASP A 162 -1.60 -14.31 -13.97
C ASP A 162 -3.09 -14.03 -13.90
N ILE A 163 -3.88 -15.06 -13.65
CA ILE A 163 -5.34 -15.00 -13.61
C ILE A 163 -5.86 -15.53 -12.28
N ILE A 164 -6.80 -14.80 -11.70
CA ILE A 164 -7.52 -15.16 -10.46
C ILE A 164 -9.01 -15.21 -10.77
N ARG A 165 -9.65 -16.35 -10.57
CA ARG A 165 -11.11 -16.47 -10.61
C ARG A 165 -11.69 -15.96 -9.29
N MET A 166 -12.76 -15.20 -9.40
CA MET A 166 -13.54 -14.72 -8.24
C MET A 166 -14.65 -15.74 -7.98
N GLU A 167 -14.71 -16.28 -6.76
CA GLU A 167 -15.80 -17.14 -6.28
C GLU A 167 -16.96 -16.30 -5.76
#